data_bd193ec76890b0980ad4f1fe791c494c
#
_entry.id   bd193ec76890b0980ad4f1fe791c494c
#
_cell.length_a   1.000
_cell.length_b   1.000
_cell.length_c   1.000
_cell.angle_alpha   90.00
_cell.angle_beta   90.00
_cell.angle_gamma   90.00
#
_symmetry.space_group_name_H-M   'P 1'
#
loop_
_entity.id
_entity.type
_entity.pdbx_description
1 polymer ?
#
loop_
_entity_poly.entity_id
_entity_poly.type
_entity_poly.pdbx_seq_one_letter_code
_entity_poly.pdbx_strand_id
1 'polypeptide(L)'
;VESGILFYICEQFIDRFENVPVSGLQYRFFIAPNQKYPPFVKNTRIYSCLLIDNACKHRWRGRYNEDTILSLDVLKDGDCTIQFNVFMQGKAATQTVKGGNTTEFYHAEVGFDDETGEAIKADKLVDAKGKKYNESGTIAKSQMLADVHSDVSSVVWRYDRWHHYVDYSQFKGNQLRLKPNIV
;
A
#
# COMPACT_ATOMS: atom_id res chain seq x y z
N VAL A 1 20.19 -12.01 -1.11
CA VAL A 1 19.56 -13.32 -0.87
C VAL A 1 19.83 -14.21 -2.08
N GLU A 2 21.02 -14.81 -2.09
CA GLU A 2 21.50 -15.58 -3.26
C GLU A 2 20.78 -16.93 -3.41
N SER A 3 20.27 -17.50 -2.34
CA SER A 3 19.68 -18.85 -2.33
C SER A 3 18.17 -18.92 -2.53
N GLY A 4 17.46 -17.80 -2.53
CA GLY A 4 15.98 -17.78 -2.56
C GLY A 4 15.29 -18.38 -1.32
N ILE A 5 16.05 -18.86 -0.33
CA ILE A 5 15.52 -19.55 0.86
C ILE A 5 14.46 -18.75 1.62
N LEU A 6 14.55 -17.42 1.62
CA LEU A 6 13.60 -16.54 2.23
C LEU A 6 12.18 -16.72 1.62
N PHE A 7 12.10 -16.70 0.30
CA PHE A 7 10.83 -16.88 -0.40
C PHE A 7 10.29 -18.29 -0.21
N TYR A 8 11.16 -19.30 -0.28
CA TYR A 8 10.78 -20.68 0.01
C TYR A 8 10.15 -20.84 1.41
N ILE A 9 10.73 -20.22 2.44
CA ILE A 9 10.17 -20.25 3.81
C ILE A 9 8.80 -19.56 3.87
N CYS A 10 8.64 -18.42 3.18
CA CYS A 10 7.37 -17.72 3.11
C CYS A 10 6.31 -18.59 2.41
N GLU A 11 6.65 -19.18 1.28
CA GLU A 11 5.78 -20.07 0.50
C GLU A 11 5.36 -21.29 1.33
N GLN A 12 6.31 -21.99 1.95
CA GLN A 12 6.02 -23.12 2.83
C GLN A 12 5.11 -22.76 4.00
N PHE A 13 5.15 -21.50 4.46
CA PHE A 13 4.24 -21.04 5.51
C PHE A 13 2.83 -20.81 4.97
N ILE A 14 2.68 -20.08 3.86
CA ILE A 14 1.36 -19.73 3.30
C ILE A 14 0.67 -20.93 2.64
N ASP A 15 1.44 -21.87 2.07
CA ASP A 15 0.91 -23.07 1.43
C ASP A 15 0.13 -24.00 2.37
N ARG A 16 0.24 -23.78 3.68
CA ARG A 16 -0.57 -24.49 4.67
C ARG A 16 -2.03 -24.02 4.70
N PHE A 17 -2.32 -22.87 4.11
CA PHE A 17 -3.65 -22.25 4.19
C PHE A 17 -4.34 -22.27 2.84
N GLU A 18 -5.68 -22.44 2.86
CA GLU A 18 -6.52 -22.40 1.66
C GLU A 18 -6.81 -20.97 1.18
N ASN A 19 -6.72 -20.00 2.09
CA ASN A 19 -7.28 -18.68 1.93
C ASN A 19 -6.29 -17.54 2.17
N VAL A 20 -5.07 -17.70 1.67
CA VAL A 20 -4.04 -16.65 1.70
C VAL A 20 -3.53 -16.39 0.28
N PRO A 21 -4.35 -15.80 -0.60
CA PRO A 21 -3.95 -15.57 -1.98
C PRO A 21 -2.91 -14.46 -2.15
N VAL A 22 -2.73 -13.60 -1.14
CA VAL A 22 -1.76 -12.49 -1.17
C VAL A 22 -1.02 -12.40 0.15
N SER A 23 0.31 -12.43 0.07
CA SER A 23 1.20 -12.22 1.19
C SER A 23 2.41 -11.37 0.79
N GLY A 24 3.28 -11.03 1.72
CA GLY A 24 4.48 -10.26 1.39
C GLY A 24 5.31 -9.87 2.59
N LEU A 25 6.37 -9.13 2.32
CA LEU A 25 7.38 -8.77 3.31
C LEU A 25 7.11 -7.38 3.89
N GLN A 26 7.41 -7.21 5.19
CA GLN A 26 7.36 -5.91 5.84
C GLN A 26 8.36 -4.93 5.20
N TYR A 27 7.90 -3.71 4.91
CA TYR A 27 8.77 -2.66 4.44
C TYR A 27 9.54 -2.03 5.61
N ARG A 28 10.86 -2.12 5.55
CA ARG A 28 11.76 -1.66 6.63
C ARG A 28 11.49 -0.22 7.09
N PHE A 29 11.10 0.66 6.18
CA PHE A 29 10.84 2.07 6.51
C PHE A 29 9.64 2.28 7.45
N PHE A 30 8.70 1.32 7.51
CA PHE A 30 7.53 1.41 8.39
C PHE A 30 7.77 0.86 9.80
N ILE A 31 8.99 0.42 10.09
CA ILE A 31 9.33 -0.16 11.39
C ILE A 31 9.82 0.93 12.32
N ALA A 32 9.10 1.13 13.42
CA ALA A 32 9.54 2.02 14.47
C ALA A 32 10.70 1.40 15.26
N PRO A 33 11.76 2.18 15.58
CA PRO A 33 12.86 1.72 16.42
C PRO A 33 12.33 1.19 17.77
N ASN A 34 12.95 0.12 18.26
CA ASN A 34 12.67 -0.48 19.58
C ASN A 34 11.24 -1.05 19.77
N GLN A 35 10.45 -1.16 18.72
CA GLN A 35 9.14 -1.79 18.78
C GLN A 35 9.24 -3.31 18.52
N LYS A 36 8.58 -4.10 19.35
CA LYS A 36 8.44 -5.55 19.12
C LYS A 36 7.27 -5.80 18.19
N TYR A 37 7.52 -6.57 17.15
CA TYR A 37 6.50 -7.01 16.21
C TYR A 37 6.30 -8.52 16.30
N PRO A 38 5.06 -9.02 16.11
CA PRO A 38 4.85 -10.45 15.97
C PRO A 38 5.55 -10.95 14.70
N PRO A 39 5.82 -12.25 14.55
CA PRO A 39 6.48 -12.83 13.39
C PRO A 39 5.79 -12.48 12.06
N PHE A 40 4.47 -12.39 12.10
CA PHE A 40 3.65 -11.91 10.99
C PHE A 40 2.39 -11.22 11.52
N VAL A 41 1.74 -10.45 10.67
CA VAL A 41 0.38 -9.92 10.88
C VAL A 41 -0.51 -10.38 9.74
N LYS A 42 -1.79 -10.61 10.05
CA LYS A 42 -2.81 -10.95 9.06
C LYS A 42 -3.77 -9.79 8.82
N ASN A 43 -4.47 -9.86 7.69
CA ASN A 43 -5.59 -8.97 7.35
C ASN A 43 -5.17 -7.49 7.32
N THR A 44 -4.08 -7.23 6.64
CA THR A 44 -3.54 -5.89 6.41
C THR A 44 -3.13 -5.71 4.95
N ARG A 45 -2.82 -4.48 4.57
CA ARG A 45 -2.23 -4.19 3.26
C ARG A 45 -0.88 -4.86 3.13
N ILE A 46 -0.66 -5.50 2.00
CA ILE A 46 0.66 -5.96 1.58
C ILE A 46 1.27 -4.90 0.68
N TYR A 47 2.46 -4.44 1.01
CA TYR A 47 3.09 -3.28 0.37
C TYR A 47 4.38 -3.64 -0.34
N SER A 48 4.46 -3.28 -1.62
CA SER A 48 5.68 -3.26 -2.43
C SER A 48 6.31 -4.61 -2.77
N CYS A 49 6.46 -5.54 -1.84
CA CYS A 49 6.96 -6.89 -2.10
C CYS A 49 5.83 -7.88 -1.82
N LEU A 50 5.22 -8.37 -2.89
CA LEU A 50 4.06 -9.26 -2.83
C LEU A 50 4.42 -10.64 -3.35
N LEU A 51 3.94 -11.66 -2.64
CA LEU A 51 3.84 -13.04 -3.09
C LEU A 51 2.37 -13.29 -3.36
N ILE A 52 2.04 -13.60 -4.60
CA ILE A 52 0.65 -13.78 -5.06
C ILE A 52 0.51 -15.21 -5.54
N ASP A 53 -0.49 -15.92 -4.98
CA ASP A 53 -0.86 -17.25 -5.46
C ASP A 53 -1.33 -17.16 -6.93
N ASN A 54 -0.86 -18.06 -7.78
CA ASN A 54 -1.25 -18.11 -9.17
C ASN A 54 -2.77 -18.36 -9.34
N ALA A 55 -3.41 -19.00 -8.37
CA ALA A 55 -4.85 -19.20 -8.31
C ALA A 55 -5.64 -17.98 -7.80
N CYS A 56 -4.97 -16.91 -7.39
CA CYS A 56 -5.63 -15.68 -6.98
C CYS A 56 -6.57 -15.17 -8.09
N LYS A 57 -7.86 -15.04 -7.76
CA LYS A 57 -8.88 -14.59 -8.72
C LYS A 57 -8.90 -13.09 -8.96
N HIS A 58 -8.36 -12.33 -8.01
CA HIS A 58 -8.28 -10.88 -8.12
C HIS A 58 -7.18 -10.45 -9.08
N ARG A 59 -7.38 -9.30 -9.73
CA ARG A 59 -6.44 -8.72 -10.67
C ARG A 59 -6.16 -7.28 -10.28
N TRP A 60 -5.00 -6.79 -10.69
CA TRP A 60 -4.64 -5.39 -10.54
C TRP A 60 -5.72 -4.50 -11.16
N ARG A 61 -6.18 -3.54 -10.41
CA ARG A 61 -7.09 -2.51 -10.87
C ARG A 61 -6.77 -1.18 -10.17
N GLY A 62 -7.20 -0.10 -10.79
CA GLY A 62 -6.80 1.22 -10.35
C GLY A 62 -5.40 1.60 -10.86
N ARG A 63 -5.20 2.88 -11.05
CA ARG A 63 -3.92 3.43 -11.51
C ARG A 63 -2.94 3.60 -10.35
N TYR A 64 -3.46 3.74 -9.12
CA TYR A 64 -2.73 3.97 -7.89
C TYR A 64 -3.28 3.12 -6.77
N ASN A 65 -2.45 2.90 -5.74
CA ASN A 65 -2.80 2.09 -4.58
C ASN A 65 -3.23 0.66 -4.98
N GLU A 66 -2.71 0.19 -6.08
CA GLU A 66 -3.01 -1.13 -6.64
C GLU A 66 -2.78 -2.26 -5.64
N ASP A 67 -1.73 -2.15 -4.83
CA ASP A 67 -1.41 -3.08 -3.74
C ASP A 67 -2.47 -3.04 -2.62
N THR A 68 -2.94 -1.85 -2.28
CA THR A 68 -3.99 -1.65 -1.28
C THR A 68 -5.33 -2.18 -1.79
N ILE A 69 -5.67 -1.87 -3.05
CA ILE A 69 -6.91 -2.33 -3.69
C ILE A 69 -6.93 -3.86 -3.76
N LEU A 70 -5.84 -4.49 -4.23
CA LEU A 70 -5.73 -5.95 -4.28
C LEU A 70 -5.89 -6.58 -2.89
N SER A 71 -5.23 -6.00 -1.88
CA SER A 71 -5.36 -6.50 -0.50
C SER A 71 -6.79 -6.39 0.01
N LEU A 72 -7.50 -5.30 -0.28
CA LEU A 72 -8.88 -5.09 0.13
C LEU A 72 -9.85 -6.01 -0.60
N ASP A 73 -9.64 -6.26 -1.89
CA ASP A 73 -10.45 -7.20 -2.66
C ASP A 73 -10.38 -8.61 -2.06
N VAL A 74 -9.18 -9.06 -1.70
CA VAL A 74 -8.96 -10.35 -1.02
C VAL A 74 -9.68 -10.40 0.33
N LEU A 75 -9.51 -9.34 1.14
CA LEU A 75 -10.08 -9.30 2.49
C LEU A 75 -11.61 -9.25 2.48
N LYS A 76 -12.22 -8.54 1.52
CA LYS A 76 -13.68 -8.47 1.36
C LYS A 76 -14.32 -9.79 0.96
N ASP A 77 -13.58 -10.65 0.29
CA ASP A 77 -14.03 -11.99 -0.05
C ASP A 77 -13.96 -12.98 1.14
N GLY A 78 -13.52 -12.51 2.31
CA GLY A 78 -13.37 -13.33 3.51
C GLY A 78 -12.05 -14.11 3.55
N ASP A 79 -11.17 -13.90 2.59
CA ASP A 79 -9.81 -14.43 2.59
C ASP A 79 -8.89 -13.60 3.48
N CYS A 80 -7.65 -14.04 3.66
CA CYS A 80 -6.66 -13.39 4.50
C CYS A 80 -5.47 -12.88 3.66
N THR A 81 -4.85 -11.81 4.13
CA THR A 81 -3.50 -11.44 3.73
C THR A 81 -2.52 -11.73 4.85
N ILE A 82 -1.25 -12.02 4.53
CA ILE A 82 -0.18 -12.21 5.52
C ILE A 82 1.00 -11.30 5.18
N GLN A 83 1.35 -10.44 6.13
CA GLN A 83 2.59 -9.67 6.09
C GLN A 83 3.61 -10.30 7.03
N PHE A 84 4.73 -10.79 6.51
CA PHE A 84 5.83 -11.31 7.29
C PHE A 84 6.65 -10.16 7.88
N ASN A 85 6.84 -10.18 9.20
CA ASN A 85 7.67 -9.21 9.92
C ASN A 85 9.07 -9.76 10.24
N VAL A 86 9.24 -11.08 10.21
CA VAL A 86 10.55 -11.73 10.39
C VAL A 86 11.50 -11.47 9.24
N PHE A 87 10.96 -11.15 8.08
CA PHE A 87 11.71 -10.77 6.90
C PHE A 87 11.30 -9.38 6.46
N MET A 88 12.30 -8.58 6.10
CA MET A 88 12.08 -7.19 5.72
C MET A 88 12.60 -6.95 4.32
N GLN A 89 11.82 -6.20 3.55
CA GLN A 89 12.29 -5.68 2.27
C GLN A 89 12.75 -4.24 2.40
N GLY A 90 13.80 -3.88 1.67
CA GLY A 90 14.27 -2.52 1.49
C GLY A 90 14.13 -2.10 0.04
N LYS A 91 13.75 -0.87 -0.17
CA LYS A 91 13.72 -0.24 -1.51
C LYS A 91 14.19 1.19 -1.40
N ALA A 92 14.53 1.81 -2.53
CA ALA A 92 14.75 3.24 -2.60
C ALA A 92 13.52 3.99 -2.06
N ALA A 93 13.75 5.10 -1.38
CA ALA A 93 12.64 5.92 -0.89
C ALA A 93 11.74 6.34 -2.06
N THR A 94 10.44 6.36 -1.84
CA THR A 94 9.49 6.84 -2.83
C THR A 94 9.84 8.28 -3.21
N GLN A 95 9.79 8.61 -4.50
CA GLN A 95 10.15 9.93 -5.06
C GLN A 95 11.65 10.23 -5.16
N THR A 96 12.53 9.29 -4.89
CA THR A 96 13.98 9.47 -5.04
C THR A 96 14.52 8.86 -6.33
N VAL A 97 13.75 8.03 -7.01
CA VAL A 97 14.13 7.40 -8.27
C VAL A 97 13.33 8.01 -9.41
N LYS A 98 14.01 8.37 -10.51
CA LYS A 98 13.38 8.94 -11.71
C LYS A 98 12.46 7.93 -12.38
N GLY A 99 11.26 8.38 -12.77
CA GLY A 99 10.28 7.58 -13.51
C GLY A 99 9.08 7.13 -12.66
N GLY A 100 8.19 6.35 -13.27
CA GLY A 100 6.94 5.91 -12.66
C GLY A 100 6.05 7.06 -12.23
N ASN A 101 5.36 6.88 -11.11
CA ASN A 101 4.44 7.86 -10.56
C ASN A 101 5.14 9.12 -9.99
N THR A 102 6.46 9.11 -9.86
CA THR A 102 7.22 10.22 -9.27
C THR A 102 7.05 11.49 -10.09
N THR A 103 7.25 11.41 -11.40
CA THR A 103 7.18 12.58 -12.29
C THR A 103 5.74 13.06 -12.46
N GLU A 104 4.78 12.14 -12.50
CA GLU A 104 3.39 12.44 -12.80
C GLU A 104 2.62 13.01 -11.61
N PHE A 105 2.95 12.58 -10.38
CA PHE A 105 2.17 12.92 -9.21
C PHE A 105 2.82 13.84 -8.21
N TYR A 106 4.11 13.75 -8.09
CA TYR A 106 4.82 14.48 -7.04
C TYR A 106 5.58 15.70 -7.57
N HIS A 107 5.67 15.80 -8.89
CA HIS A 107 6.32 16.91 -9.58
C HIS A 107 5.45 17.49 -10.70
N ALA A 108 4.13 17.18 -10.69
CA ALA A 108 3.22 17.78 -11.66
C ALA A 108 3.30 19.30 -11.56
N GLU A 109 3.59 19.93 -12.68
CA GLU A 109 3.53 21.37 -12.84
C GLU A 109 2.05 21.76 -12.91
N VAL A 110 1.63 22.70 -12.11
CA VAL A 110 0.21 23.10 -11.97
C VAL A 110 -0.10 24.31 -12.84
N GLY A 111 0.91 24.91 -13.44
CA GLY A 111 0.83 26.11 -14.29
C GLY A 111 2.17 26.83 -14.34
N PHE A 112 2.14 28.01 -14.94
CA PHE A 112 3.29 28.90 -14.99
C PHE A 112 2.96 30.17 -14.21
N ASP A 113 3.94 30.72 -13.52
CA ASP A 113 3.85 32.00 -12.88
C ASP A 113 3.77 33.09 -13.95
N ASP A 114 2.74 33.90 -13.91
CA ASP A 114 2.46 34.91 -14.93
C ASP A 114 3.53 36.03 -15.00
N GLU A 115 4.27 36.24 -13.90
CA GLU A 115 5.31 37.29 -13.83
C GLU A 115 6.70 36.77 -14.21
N THR A 116 7.03 35.55 -13.79
CA THR A 116 8.37 34.97 -13.93
C THR A 116 8.47 33.97 -15.10
N GLY A 117 7.34 33.44 -15.57
CA GLY A 117 7.28 32.37 -16.56
C GLY A 117 7.80 31.02 -16.06
N GLU A 118 8.08 30.88 -14.76
CA GLU A 118 8.53 29.65 -14.16
C GLU A 118 7.36 28.71 -13.84
N ALA A 119 7.59 27.41 -13.95
CA ALA A 119 6.60 26.40 -13.59
C ALA A 119 6.31 26.42 -12.09
N ILE A 120 5.03 26.58 -11.75
CA ILE A 120 4.54 26.48 -10.37
C ILE A 120 4.42 25.01 -10.02
N LYS A 121 5.13 24.57 -8.97
CA LYS A 121 5.00 23.22 -8.44
C LYS A 121 3.80 23.13 -7.51
N ALA A 122 3.10 22.02 -7.57
CA ALA A 122 1.88 21.76 -6.78
C ALA A 122 2.05 21.92 -5.26
N ASP A 123 3.27 21.70 -4.75
CA ASP A 123 3.61 21.87 -3.34
C ASP A 123 3.67 23.33 -2.85
N LYS A 124 3.59 24.28 -3.77
CA LYS A 124 3.60 25.72 -3.45
C LYS A 124 2.22 26.37 -3.47
N LEU A 125 1.18 25.63 -3.83
CA LEU A 125 -0.19 26.18 -3.83
C LEU A 125 -0.67 26.46 -2.41
N VAL A 126 -1.15 27.67 -2.22
CA VAL A 126 -1.81 28.10 -0.97
C VAL A 126 -3.23 28.56 -1.28
N ASP A 127 -4.20 28.23 -0.41
CA ASP A 127 -5.55 28.76 -0.53
C ASP A 127 -5.61 30.26 -0.14
N ALA A 128 -6.77 30.89 -0.38
CA ALA A 128 -7.01 32.27 -0.02
C ALA A 128 -6.86 32.58 1.50
N LYS A 129 -6.73 31.54 2.34
CA LYS A 129 -6.50 31.64 3.80
C LYS A 129 -5.05 31.34 4.17
N GLY A 130 -4.15 31.20 3.17
CA GLY A 130 -2.73 30.90 3.40
C GLY A 130 -2.46 29.44 3.78
N LYS A 131 -3.44 28.55 3.70
CA LYS A 131 -3.26 27.13 3.92
C LYS A 131 -2.62 26.51 2.67
N LYS A 132 -1.46 25.91 2.84
CA LYS A 132 -0.80 25.18 1.76
C LYS A 132 -1.61 23.93 1.42
N TYR A 133 -2.01 23.82 0.16
CA TYR A 133 -2.56 22.60 -0.41
C TYR A 133 -1.45 21.93 -1.21
N ASN A 134 -1.11 20.74 -0.80
CA ASN A 134 -0.28 19.89 -1.63
C ASN A 134 -1.21 19.16 -2.61
N GLU A 135 -1.53 19.80 -3.72
CA GLU A 135 -2.32 19.18 -4.81
C GLU A 135 -1.50 18.19 -5.65
N SER A 136 -0.29 17.88 -5.23
CA SER A 136 0.64 16.98 -5.90
C SER A 136 0.10 15.55 -6.05
N GLY A 137 -0.99 15.36 -6.76
CA GLY A 137 -1.56 14.05 -7.07
C GLY A 137 -1.99 13.19 -5.87
N THR A 138 -1.69 13.63 -4.63
CA THR A 138 -1.98 12.84 -3.43
C THR A 138 -3.47 12.78 -3.14
N ILE A 139 -4.22 13.84 -3.43
CA ILE A 139 -5.68 13.84 -3.28
C ILE A 139 -6.33 12.89 -4.29
N ALA A 140 -5.99 12.99 -5.57
CA ALA A 140 -6.54 12.11 -6.61
C ALA A 140 -6.21 10.63 -6.34
N LYS A 141 -4.99 10.35 -5.92
CA LYS A 141 -4.56 9.01 -5.50
C LYS A 141 -5.35 8.50 -4.31
N SER A 142 -5.60 9.35 -3.30
CA SER A 142 -6.34 8.99 -2.10
C SER A 142 -7.82 8.84 -2.38
N GLN A 143 -8.37 9.72 -3.22
CA GLN A 143 -9.77 9.68 -3.66
C GLN A 143 -10.07 8.42 -4.47
N MET A 144 -9.19 8.03 -5.39
CA MET A 144 -9.35 6.80 -6.16
C MET A 144 -9.56 5.57 -5.27
N LEU A 145 -8.81 5.43 -4.17
CA LEU A 145 -9.01 4.32 -3.25
C LEU A 145 -10.36 4.43 -2.52
N ALA A 146 -10.72 5.64 -2.09
CA ALA A 146 -12.00 5.88 -1.43
C ALA A 146 -13.19 5.63 -2.36
N ASP A 147 -13.07 5.92 -3.65
CA ASP A 147 -14.10 5.65 -4.64
C ASP A 147 -14.29 4.14 -4.91
N VAL A 148 -13.18 3.40 -4.92
CA VAL A 148 -13.20 1.94 -5.14
C VAL A 148 -13.70 1.18 -3.91
N HIS A 149 -13.36 1.64 -2.72
CA HIS A 149 -13.63 0.97 -1.44
C HIS A 149 -14.21 1.95 -0.40
N SER A 150 -15.29 2.66 -0.75
CA SER A 150 -15.89 3.71 0.08
C SER A 150 -16.43 3.23 1.43
N ASP A 151 -16.71 1.96 1.56
CA ASP A 151 -17.20 1.32 2.78
C ASP A 151 -16.11 1.15 3.85
N VAL A 152 -14.84 1.08 3.45
CA VAL A 152 -13.70 0.83 4.37
C VAL A 152 -12.59 1.87 4.24
N SER A 153 -12.66 2.77 3.27
CA SER A 153 -11.63 3.77 3.06
C SER A 153 -12.18 5.18 2.91
N SER A 154 -11.38 6.15 3.29
CA SER A 154 -11.70 7.58 3.22
C SER A 154 -10.44 8.41 2.95
N VAL A 155 -10.65 9.66 2.57
CA VAL A 155 -9.56 10.63 2.40
C VAL A 155 -9.42 11.44 3.68
N VAL A 156 -8.20 11.50 4.20
CA VAL A 156 -7.88 12.21 5.45
C VAL A 156 -6.68 13.14 5.24
N TRP A 157 -6.68 14.27 5.96
CA TRP A 157 -5.54 15.17 6.00
C TRP A 157 -4.61 14.80 7.15
N ARG A 158 -3.36 14.41 6.84
CA ARG A 158 -2.32 14.08 7.82
C ARG A 158 -0.95 14.46 7.29
N TYR A 159 -0.07 14.89 8.18
CA TYR A 159 1.32 15.22 7.83
C TYR A 159 1.41 16.23 6.67
N ASP A 160 0.57 17.27 6.73
CA ASP A 160 0.47 18.36 5.75
C ASP A 160 0.21 17.93 4.29
N ARG A 161 -0.52 16.80 4.13
CA ARG A 161 -0.96 16.31 2.83
C ARG A 161 -2.20 15.41 2.94
N TRP A 162 -2.86 15.19 1.83
CA TRP A 162 -3.95 14.23 1.71
C TRP A 162 -3.42 12.79 1.70
N HIS A 163 -4.05 11.94 2.49
CA HIS A 163 -3.80 10.50 2.57
C HIS A 163 -5.10 9.73 2.44
N HIS A 164 -5.02 8.51 1.93
CA HIS A 164 -6.07 7.55 2.17
C HIS A 164 -5.94 6.97 3.59
N TYR A 165 -7.06 6.70 4.19
CA TYR A 165 -7.19 5.93 5.42
C TYR A 165 -8.01 4.68 5.12
N VAL A 166 -7.63 3.56 5.66
CA VAL A 166 -8.36 2.29 5.55
C VAL A 166 -8.62 1.75 6.94
N ASP A 167 -9.86 1.38 7.21
CA ASP A 167 -10.27 0.70 8.43
C ASP A 167 -10.16 -0.81 8.27
N TYR A 168 -9.00 -1.35 8.58
CA TYR A 168 -8.75 -2.80 8.58
C TYR A 168 -9.42 -3.54 9.74
N SER A 169 -10.02 -2.85 10.71
CA SER A 169 -10.70 -3.49 11.84
C SER A 169 -11.88 -4.35 11.42
N GLN A 170 -12.51 -4.02 10.30
CA GLN A 170 -13.63 -4.77 9.72
C GLN A 170 -13.25 -6.18 9.26
N PHE A 171 -11.97 -6.42 8.99
CA PHE A 171 -11.47 -7.72 8.53
C PHE A 171 -10.88 -8.61 9.63
N LYS A 172 -10.97 -8.18 10.90
CA LYS A 172 -10.47 -8.97 12.05
C LYS A 172 -11.15 -10.33 12.17
N GLY A 173 -12.36 -10.45 11.65
CA GLY A 173 -13.13 -11.69 11.59
C GLY A 173 -12.58 -12.73 10.62
N ASN A 174 -11.82 -12.34 9.59
CA ASN A 174 -11.26 -13.28 8.63
C ASN A 174 -10.23 -14.18 9.34
N GLN A 175 -10.44 -15.49 9.27
CA GLN A 175 -9.58 -16.47 9.92
C GLN A 175 -8.82 -17.31 8.90
N LEU A 176 -7.58 -17.65 9.23
CA LEU A 176 -6.78 -18.58 8.45
C LEU A 176 -7.42 -19.97 8.47
N ARG A 177 -7.59 -20.58 7.30
CA ARG A 177 -8.11 -21.94 7.13
C ARG A 177 -6.99 -22.85 6.68
N LEU A 178 -6.66 -23.84 7.50
CA LEU A 178 -5.66 -24.86 7.14
C LEU A 178 -6.19 -25.77 6.04
N LYS A 179 -5.32 -26.15 5.13
CA LYS A 179 -5.62 -27.20 4.13
C LYS A 179 -5.86 -28.55 4.84
N PRO A 180 -6.77 -29.40 4.37
CA PRO A 180 -7.18 -30.61 5.07
C PRO A 180 -6.08 -31.62 5.38
N ASN A 181 -5.00 -31.61 4.62
CA ASN A 181 -3.90 -32.60 4.72
C ASN A 181 -2.67 -32.09 5.48
N ILE A 182 -2.79 -30.96 6.19
CA ILE A 182 -1.69 -30.42 6.99
C ILE A 182 -1.95 -30.72 8.45
N VAL A 183 -1.19 -31.68 8.96
CA VAL A 183 -1.13 -32.07 10.38
C VAL A 183 -0.02 -31.33 11.10
#